data_e237919013a05d7df1f03cc015470662
#
_entry.id   e237919013a05d7df1f03cc015470662
#
_cell.length_a   1.000
_cell.length_b   1.000
_cell.length_c   1.000
_cell.angle_alpha   90.00
_cell.angle_beta   90.00
_cell.angle_gamma   90.00
#
_symmetry.space_group_name_H-M   'P 1'
#
loop_
_entity.id
_entity.type
_entity.pdbx_description
1 polymer ?
#
loop_
_entity_poly.entity_id
_entity_poly.type
_entity_poly.pdbx_seq_one_letter_code
_entity_poly.pdbx_strand_id
1 'polypeptide(L)' 'MKPLKVKMCITIDEDVAKRVKELAEQDERSVSQYINLVLKAHLADQEDDKE' A
#
# COMPACT_ATOMS: atom_id res chain seq x y z
N MET A 1 -17.50 -14.11 1.09
CA MET A 1 -17.08 -13.61 -0.12
C MET A 1 -15.83 -12.85 -0.02
N LYS A 2 -14.91 -13.12 -0.80
CA LYS A 2 -13.68 -12.43 -0.69
C LYS A 2 -13.61 -11.30 -1.65
N PRO A 3 -12.96 -10.27 -1.27
CA PRO A 3 -12.85 -9.10 -2.11
C PRO A 3 -11.97 -9.37 -3.30
N LEU A 4 -12.32 -8.79 -4.40
CA LEU A 4 -11.53 -8.89 -5.59
C LEU A 4 -10.52 -7.79 -5.59
N LYS A 5 -9.35 -8.09 -6.11
CA LYS A 5 -8.34 -7.08 -6.25
C LYS A 5 -8.58 -6.29 -7.50
N VAL A 6 -8.51 -5.00 -7.37
CA VAL A 6 -8.74 -4.10 -8.47
C VAL A 6 -7.44 -3.45 -8.89
N LYS A 7 -7.19 -3.43 -10.19
CA LYS A 7 -5.99 -2.83 -10.69
C LYS A 7 -6.16 -1.33 -10.76
N MET A 8 -5.21 -0.62 -10.24
CA MET A 8 -5.23 0.83 -10.24
C MET A 8 -3.92 1.38 -10.70
N CYS A 9 -3.97 2.45 -11.47
CA CYS A 9 -2.77 3.14 -11.88
C CYS A 9 -2.70 4.43 -11.12
N ILE A 10 -1.61 4.64 -10.42
CA ILE A 10 -1.44 5.88 -9.69
C ILE A 10 -0.10 6.49 -10.03
N THR A 11 0.01 7.76 -9.75
CA THR A 11 1.24 8.48 -9.97
C THR A 11 1.89 8.74 -8.64
N ILE A 12 3.15 8.42 -8.53
CA ILE A 12 3.87 8.60 -7.27
C ILE A 12 5.14 9.38 -7.53
N ASP A 13 5.53 10.22 -6.60
CA ASP A 13 6.75 10.97 -6.70
C ASP A 13 7.92 10.02 -6.80
N GLU A 14 8.92 10.40 -7.55
CA GLU A 14 10.05 9.55 -7.82
C GLU A 14 10.79 9.11 -6.57
N ASP A 15 11.04 10.03 -5.68
CA ASP A 15 11.74 9.70 -4.45
C ASP A 15 10.89 8.80 -3.54
N VAL A 16 9.59 9.01 -3.55
CA VAL A 16 8.70 8.16 -2.77
C VAL A 16 8.68 6.76 -3.35
N ALA A 17 8.66 6.66 -4.67
CA ALA A 17 8.65 5.36 -5.32
C ALA A 17 9.90 4.57 -4.99
N LYS A 18 11.04 5.23 -4.98
CA LYS A 18 12.29 4.58 -4.66
C LYS A 18 12.29 4.06 -3.24
N ARG A 19 11.81 4.87 -2.34
CA ARG A 19 11.75 4.49 -0.94
C ARG A 19 10.84 3.29 -0.72
N VAL A 20 9.69 3.32 -1.35
CA VAL A 20 8.74 2.23 -1.21
C VAL A 20 9.34 0.93 -1.74
N LYS A 21 10.08 1.04 -2.83
CA LYS A 21 10.70 -0.12 -3.40
C LYS A 21 11.70 -0.75 -2.44
N GLU A 22 12.50 0.09 -1.81
CA GLU A 22 13.48 -0.39 -0.84
C GLU A 22 12.81 -1.06 0.33
N LEU A 23 11.77 -0.44 0.84
CA LEU A 23 11.08 -1.00 1.99
C LEU A 23 10.39 -2.30 1.66
N ALA A 24 9.84 -2.38 0.46
CA ALA A 24 9.18 -3.61 0.04
C ALA A 24 10.19 -4.75 -0.05
N GLU A 25 11.36 -4.46 -0.52
CA GLU A 25 12.40 -5.46 -0.64
C GLU A 25 12.84 -5.96 0.73
N GLN A 26 12.94 -5.07 1.67
CA GLN A 26 13.32 -5.45 3.02
C GLN A 26 12.31 -6.38 3.64
N ASP A 27 11.06 -6.20 3.26
CA ASP A 27 10.00 -7.05 3.76
C ASP A 27 9.77 -8.28 2.91
N GLU A 28 10.55 -8.40 1.85
CA GLU A 28 10.42 -9.51 0.92
C GLU A 28 9.03 -9.58 0.32
N ARG A 29 8.49 -8.40 0.00
CA ARG A 29 7.19 -8.30 -0.63
C ARG A 29 7.34 -7.58 -1.94
N SER A 30 6.39 -7.78 -2.83
CA SER A 30 6.41 -7.00 -4.05
C SER A 30 5.96 -5.60 -3.70
N VAL A 31 6.29 -4.64 -4.55
CA VAL A 31 5.92 -3.25 -4.32
C VAL A 31 4.41 -3.13 -4.21
N SER A 32 3.71 -3.82 -5.06
CA SER A 32 2.26 -3.82 -5.06
C SER A 32 1.69 -4.29 -3.73
N GLN A 33 2.21 -5.37 -3.23
CA GLN A 33 1.75 -5.91 -1.97
C GLN A 33 2.06 -4.98 -0.82
N TYR A 34 3.24 -4.39 -0.86
CA TYR A 34 3.64 -3.49 0.20
C TYR A 34 2.71 -2.27 0.24
N ILE A 35 2.43 -1.70 -0.91
CA ILE A 35 1.56 -0.53 -0.99
C ILE A 35 0.16 -0.89 -0.51
N ASN A 36 -0.32 -2.03 -0.92
CA ASN A 36 -1.64 -2.46 -0.51
C ASN A 36 -1.73 -2.59 1.00
N LEU A 37 -0.69 -3.15 1.59
CA LEU A 37 -0.65 -3.33 3.03
C LEU A 37 -0.65 -2.00 3.76
N VAL A 38 0.15 -1.07 3.28
CA VAL A 38 0.23 0.25 3.89
C VAL A 38 -1.10 0.97 3.80
N LEU A 39 -1.75 0.89 2.66
CA LEU A 39 -3.03 1.54 2.48
C LEU A 39 -4.10 0.93 3.37
N LYS A 40 -4.07 -0.37 3.51
CA LYS A 40 -5.01 -1.03 4.38
C LYS A 40 -4.85 -0.58 5.83
N ALA A 41 -3.61 -0.48 6.26
CA ALA A 41 -3.34 -0.05 7.61
C ALA A 41 -3.82 1.39 7.81
N HIS A 42 -3.59 2.23 6.84
CA HIS A 42 -3.99 3.62 6.92
C HIS A 42 -5.52 3.74 6.98
N LEU A 43 -6.19 2.98 6.16
CA LEU A 43 -7.65 3.03 6.12
C LEU A 43 -8.28 2.49 7.40
N ALA A 44 -7.66 1.49 7.95
CA ALA A 44 -8.15 0.93 9.20
C ALA A 44 -8.07 1.96 10.32
N ASP A 45 -6.99 2.73 10.29
CA ASP A 45 -6.81 3.78 11.27
C ASP A 45 -7.88 4.86 11.12
N GLN A 46 -8.19 5.20 9.89
CA GLN A 46 -9.19 6.22 9.61
C GLN A 46 -10.57 5.75 10.00
N GLU A 47 -10.88 4.53 9.72
CA GLU A 47 -12.18 3.99 10.05
C GLU A 47 -12.38 3.95 11.54
N ASP A 48 -11.34 3.60 12.24
CA ASP A 48 -11.41 3.55 13.67
C ASP A 48 -11.73 4.91 14.23
N ASP A 49 -11.16 5.92 13.66
CA ASP A 49 -11.36 7.27 14.07
C ASP A 49 -12.76 7.75 13.76
N LYS A 50 -13.34 7.23 12.71
CA LYS A 50 -14.58 7.62 12.25
C LYS A 50 -15.71 7.32 13.17
N GLU A 51 -15.59 6.41 13.94
CA GLU A 51 -16.64 6.04 14.77
C GLU A 51 -17.07 7.02 15.72
#